data_eca0afe2cfeb6a50b0523617796848fd
#
_entry.id   eca0afe2cfeb6a50b0523617796848fd
#
_cell.length_a   1.000
_cell.length_b   1.000
_cell.length_c   1.000
_cell.angle_alpha   90.00
_cell.angle_beta   90.00
_cell.angle_gamma   90.00
#
_symmetry.space_group_name_H-M   'P 1'
#
loop_
_entity.id
_entity.type
_entity.pdbx_description
1 polymer ?
#
loop_
_entity_poly.entity_id
_entity_poly.type
_entity_poly.pdbx_seq_one_letter_code
_entity_poly.pdbx_strand_id
1 'polypeptide(L)'
;MSADLDARARAILTGNDRGGYTVPTAGLYPFQWNWDSAFAAWGFSTFDADRAWTELETLTAHQWPDGMIPHIVFHRDDEGYFPGPGVWGTGRPTPTSGISQPPVAATMARMILEADRSKAPRAAALVPKLAAWHRWWIRARVREGVVGIVHPWESGRDNAFDWDGGMANVDGSNVGAYQRRDTSHVDASMRPTKAEYDRYLAQVQWGKAHGWDQVKMADEGPFLVADPGTTFILIRACDDLAALAAAAGVADEGAAEMAETLRGGLGTIWNPDGYWDSRDLRTGVFTGILSAGAWLCWLAGAGRPEMDAHLARALGGVRYAMPTVDPTLPAFDARRYWRGPTWPFYNALIALGLRDAGKAAEAERLRVDTADLIRGGGFYEYFDPTDGTPCGGKDFTWTAAIWLAWIRSGAGRDA
;
A
#
# COMPACT_ATOMS: atom_id res chain seq x y z
N MET A 1 -28.04 -5.54 11.56
CA MET A 1 -26.86 -4.65 11.44
C MET A 1 -25.68 -5.32 10.71
N SER A 2 -25.15 -6.47 11.17
CA SER A 2 -24.01 -7.14 10.50
C SER A 2 -24.34 -7.61 9.07
N ALA A 3 -25.48 -8.28 8.86
CA ALA A 3 -25.92 -8.76 7.54
C ALA A 3 -26.14 -7.62 6.52
N ASP A 4 -26.56 -6.45 6.97
CA ASP A 4 -26.71 -5.27 6.13
C ASP A 4 -25.35 -4.71 5.69
N LEU A 5 -24.34 -4.66 6.57
CA LEU A 5 -22.99 -4.25 6.23
C LEU A 5 -22.31 -5.24 5.27
N ASP A 6 -22.54 -6.55 5.44
CA ASP A 6 -22.02 -7.56 4.52
C ASP A 6 -22.61 -7.38 3.11
N ALA A 7 -23.91 -7.14 3.01
CA ALA A 7 -24.58 -6.89 1.74
C ALA A 7 -24.07 -5.59 1.08
N ARG A 8 -23.89 -4.52 1.85
CA ARG A 8 -23.32 -3.25 1.37
C ARG A 8 -21.87 -3.41 0.92
N ALA A 9 -21.04 -4.13 1.66
CA ALA A 9 -19.65 -4.37 1.28
C ALA A 9 -19.55 -5.12 -0.05
N ARG A 10 -20.36 -6.18 -0.23
CA ARG A 10 -20.45 -6.90 -1.52
C ARG A 10 -20.95 -5.98 -2.64
N ALA A 11 -21.98 -5.17 -2.38
CA ALA A 11 -22.49 -4.22 -3.36
C ALA A 11 -21.44 -3.17 -3.79
N ILE A 12 -20.56 -2.71 -2.87
CA ILE A 12 -19.46 -1.82 -3.19
C ILE A 12 -18.43 -2.51 -4.09
N LEU A 13 -18.00 -3.72 -3.73
CA LEU A 13 -17.04 -4.48 -4.55
C LEU A 13 -17.60 -4.72 -5.97
N THR A 14 -18.85 -5.20 -6.08
CA THR A 14 -19.48 -5.44 -7.39
C THR A 14 -19.79 -4.16 -8.15
N GLY A 15 -20.18 -3.08 -7.46
CA GLY A 15 -20.43 -1.76 -8.06
C GLY A 15 -19.17 -1.08 -8.58
N ASN A 16 -18.02 -1.37 -7.98
CA ASN A 16 -16.70 -0.87 -8.41
C ASN A 16 -15.98 -1.81 -9.40
N ASP A 17 -16.53 -2.98 -9.69
CA ASP A 17 -16.04 -3.89 -10.75
C ASP A 17 -16.28 -3.30 -12.14
N ARG A 18 -15.30 -3.44 -13.02
CA ARG A 18 -15.32 -2.96 -14.41
C ARG A 18 -15.12 -4.09 -15.42
N GLY A 19 -15.50 -5.32 -15.03
CA GLY A 19 -15.43 -6.48 -15.91
C GLY A 19 -14.04 -7.08 -16.00
N GLY A 20 -13.36 -7.26 -14.87
CA GLY A 20 -12.04 -7.89 -14.78
C GLY A 20 -11.05 -7.14 -13.90
N TYR A 21 -11.29 -5.87 -13.64
CA TYR A 21 -10.55 -5.07 -12.67
C TYR A 21 -11.50 -4.22 -11.82
N THR A 22 -11.05 -3.81 -10.65
CA THR A 22 -11.84 -3.03 -9.71
C THR A 22 -11.24 -1.64 -9.54
N VAL A 23 -12.09 -0.60 -9.48
CA VAL A 23 -11.66 0.76 -9.15
C VAL A 23 -11.76 0.98 -7.63
N PRO A 24 -10.87 1.81 -7.02
CA PRO A 24 -10.91 2.09 -5.58
C PRO A 24 -12.22 2.72 -5.12
N THR A 25 -12.74 3.69 -5.85
CA THR A 25 -14.09 4.24 -5.71
C THR A 25 -14.51 4.97 -6.98
N ALA A 26 -15.78 4.85 -7.35
CA ALA A 26 -16.30 5.51 -8.55
C ALA A 26 -16.19 7.04 -8.43
N GLY A 27 -15.72 7.69 -9.47
CA GLY A 27 -15.63 9.15 -9.57
C GLY A 27 -14.31 9.77 -9.09
N LEU A 28 -13.71 9.31 -8.00
CA LEU A 28 -12.44 9.84 -7.51
C LEU A 28 -11.23 9.11 -8.09
N TYR A 29 -11.28 7.77 -8.12
CA TYR A 29 -10.21 6.89 -8.61
C TYR A 29 -10.75 5.92 -9.67
N PRO A 30 -10.82 6.35 -10.96
CA PRO A 30 -11.58 5.63 -11.99
C PRO A 30 -10.82 4.49 -12.68
N PHE A 31 -9.60 4.16 -12.26
CA PHE A 31 -8.72 3.18 -12.88
C PHE A 31 -8.39 2.02 -11.94
N GLN A 32 -7.55 1.08 -12.40
CA GLN A 32 -7.01 0.02 -11.58
C GLN A 32 -5.74 0.48 -10.89
N TRP A 33 -5.73 0.51 -9.54
CA TRP A 33 -4.54 0.69 -8.72
C TRP A 33 -4.00 -0.66 -8.25
N ASN A 34 -2.68 -0.74 -8.13
CA ASN A 34 -1.96 -1.98 -7.87
C ASN A 34 -2.35 -2.63 -6.53
N TRP A 35 -2.08 -1.97 -5.41
CA TRP A 35 -2.36 -2.57 -4.10
C TRP A 35 -3.86 -2.64 -3.80
N ASP A 36 -4.66 -1.70 -4.31
CA ASP A 36 -6.13 -1.73 -4.23
C ASP A 36 -6.70 -3.00 -4.85
N SER A 37 -6.20 -3.40 -6.03
CA SER A 37 -6.56 -4.65 -6.69
C SER A 37 -6.28 -5.87 -5.81
N ALA A 38 -5.14 -5.90 -5.12
CA ALA A 38 -4.83 -7.02 -4.26
C ALA A 38 -5.80 -7.14 -3.08
N PHE A 39 -6.16 -6.03 -2.44
CA PHE A 39 -7.19 -6.02 -1.39
C PHE A 39 -8.58 -6.33 -1.93
N ALA A 40 -8.95 -5.80 -3.12
CA ALA A 40 -10.21 -6.12 -3.77
C ALA A 40 -10.32 -7.63 -4.04
N ALA A 41 -9.25 -8.26 -4.55
CA ALA A 41 -9.18 -9.70 -4.75
C ALA A 41 -9.42 -10.47 -3.45
N TRP A 42 -8.79 -10.04 -2.34
CA TRP A 42 -9.05 -10.65 -1.03
C TRP A 42 -10.50 -10.53 -0.59
N GLY A 43 -11.13 -9.38 -0.82
CA GLY A 43 -12.56 -9.17 -0.55
C GLY A 43 -13.45 -10.08 -1.40
N PHE A 44 -13.23 -10.14 -2.71
CA PHE A 44 -13.97 -11.01 -3.63
C PHE A 44 -13.85 -12.49 -3.24
N SER A 45 -12.69 -12.96 -2.77
CA SER A 45 -12.47 -14.36 -2.41
C SER A 45 -13.46 -14.90 -1.38
N THR A 46 -14.13 -14.03 -0.63
CA THR A 46 -15.11 -14.41 0.37
C THR A 46 -16.47 -14.81 -0.23
N PHE A 47 -16.74 -14.50 -1.52
CA PHE A 47 -18.02 -14.80 -2.17
C PHE A 47 -17.91 -15.11 -3.67
N ASP A 48 -16.80 -14.78 -4.31
CA ASP A 48 -16.52 -15.07 -5.73
C ASP A 48 -15.01 -15.30 -5.93
N ALA A 49 -14.58 -16.54 -5.71
CA ALA A 49 -13.18 -16.92 -5.82
C ALA A 49 -12.62 -16.75 -7.25
N ASP A 50 -13.42 -16.97 -8.28
CA ASP A 50 -12.98 -16.80 -9.67
C ASP A 50 -12.72 -15.33 -9.99
N ARG A 51 -13.60 -14.44 -9.52
CA ARG A 51 -13.40 -13.00 -9.68
C ARG A 51 -12.16 -12.49 -8.94
N ALA A 52 -11.90 -13.05 -7.73
CA ALA A 52 -10.69 -12.73 -6.98
C ALA A 52 -9.40 -13.00 -7.76
N TRP A 53 -9.27 -14.17 -8.37
CA TRP A 53 -8.13 -14.51 -9.21
C TRP A 53 -8.07 -13.67 -10.48
N THR A 54 -9.20 -13.39 -11.11
CA THR A 54 -9.26 -12.52 -12.30
C THR A 54 -8.71 -11.13 -12.02
N GLU A 55 -8.95 -10.57 -10.83
CA GLU A 55 -8.38 -9.28 -10.43
C GLU A 55 -6.85 -9.29 -10.47
N LEU A 56 -6.22 -10.29 -9.85
CA LEU A 56 -4.76 -10.45 -9.80
C LEU A 56 -4.16 -10.77 -11.18
N GLU A 57 -4.84 -11.58 -11.97
CA GLU A 57 -4.42 -11.92 -13.34
C GLU A 57 -4.47 -10.69 -14.25
N THR A 58 -5.52 -9.87 -14.15
CA THR A 58 -5.63 -8.63 -14.93
C THR A 58 -4.53 -7.65 -14.53
N LEU A 59 -4.27 -7.46 -13.24
CA LEU A 59 -3.18 -6.61 -12.77
C LEU A 59 -1.83 -7.05 -13.36
N THR A 60 -1.52 -8.34 -13.27
CA THR A 60 -0.24 -8.89 -13.75
C THR A 60 -0.15 -9.01 -15.27
N ALA A 61 -1.27 -8.93 -16.00
CA ALA A 61 -1.27 -8.88 -17.46
C ALA A 61 -0.64 -7.59 -18.03
N HIS A 62 -0.58 -6.53 -17.22
CA HIS A 62 0.02 -5.26 -17.59
C HIS A 62 1.45 -5.07 -17.04
N GLN A 63 2.09 -6.17 -16.61
CA GLN A 63 3.47 -6.18 -16.20
C GLN A 63 4.39 -5.70 -17.33
N TRP A 64 5.36 -4.84 -16.98
CA TRP A 64 6.35 -4.36 -17.94
C TRP A 64 7.37 -5.46 -18.29
N PRO A 65 8.08 -5.36 -19.42
CA PRO A 65 9.08 -6.35 -19.83
C PRO A 65 10.23 -6.53 -18.83
N ASP A 66 10.52 -5.50 -18.06
CA ASP A 66 11.54 -5.53 -17.00
C ASP A 66 11.05 -6.16 -15.69
N GLY A 67 9.77 -6.51 -15.60
CA GLY A 67 9.13 -7.14 -14.44
C GLY A 67 8.31 -6.19 -13.56
N MET A 68 8.32 -4.87 -13.79
CA MET A 68 7.52 -3.93 -13.01
C MET A 68 6.02 -4.18 -13.19
N ILE A 69 5.26 -4.24 -12.09
CA ILE A 69 3.82 -4.07 -12.12
C ILE A 69 3.52 -2.61 -11.80
N PRO A 70 2.83 -1.88 -12.69
CA PRO A 70 2.65 -0.44 -12.53
C PRO A 70 1.71 -0.10 -11.34
N HIS A 71 1.89 1.09 -10.80
CA HIS A 71 1.05 1.68 -9.77
C HIS A 71 -0.40 1.89 -10.26
N ILE A 72 -0.59 2.36 -11.52
CA ILE A 72 -1.91 2.53 -12.14
C ILE A 72 -1.91 1.92 -13.53
N VAL A 73 -3.00 1.23 -13.89
CA VAL A 73 -3.33 0.82 -15.27
C VAL A 73 -4.53 1.62 -15.75
N PHE A 74 -4.37 2.33 -16.85
CA PHE A 74 -5.41 3.17 -17.46
C PHE A 74 -6.15 2.37 -18.52
N HIS A 75 -7.13 1.57 -18.11
CA HIS A 75 -7.88 0.67 -19.00
C HIS A 75 -8.84 1.39 -19.95
N ARG A 76 -9.11 2.66 -19.70
CA ARG A 76 -10.01 3.52 -20.48
C ARG A 76 -9.55 4.96 -20.41
N ASP A 77 -10.09 5.81 -21.27
CA ASP A 77 -9.93 7.25 -21.13
C ASP A 77 -10.85 7.79 -20.06
N ASP A 78 -10.37 8.76 -19.29
CA ASP A 78 -11.14 9.52 -18.31
C ASP A 78 -10.55 10.94 -18.19
N GLU A 79 -11.21 11.91 -18.81
CA GLU A 79 -10.78 13.30 -18.79
C GLU A 79 -10.94 13.97 -17.41
N GLY A 80 -11.70 13.34 -16.52
CA GLY A 80 -11.92 13.79 -15.14
C GLY A 80 -10.77 13.51 -14.19
N TYR A 81 -9.78 12.68 -14.58
CA TYR A 81 -8.66 12.29 -13.71
C TYR A 81 -7.35 12.98 -14.10
N PHE A 82 -6.58 13.38 -13.10
CA PHE A 82 -5.24 13.93 -13.25
C PHE A 82 -4.32 13.41 -12.11
N PRO A 83 -3.07 12.96 -12.41
CA PRO A 83 -2.39 12.91 -13.72
C PRO A 83 -2.80 11.70 -14.56
N GLY A 84 -3.38 11.94 -15.73
CA GLY A 84 -3.82 10.90 -16.66
C GLY A 84 -2.70 10.33 -17.55
N PRO A 85 -3.04 9.41 -18.49
CA PRO A 85 -2.08 8.68 -19.33
C PRO A 85 -1.07 9.57 -20.07
N GLY A 86 -1.53 10.73 -20.58
CA GLY A 86 -0.69 11.67 -21.31
C GLY A 86 0.41 12.33 -20.46
N VAL A 87 0.14 12.53 -19.17
CA VAL A 87 1.13 13.07 -18.22
C VAL A 87 2.25 12.05 -18.01
N TRP A 88 1.89 10.79 -17.75
CA TRP A 88 2.84 9.71 -17.59
C TRP A 88 3.62 9.41 -18.89
N GLY A 89 2.93 9.30 -20.01
CA GLY A 89 3.56 9.13 -21.33
C GLY A 89 4.50 7.93 -21.43
N THR A 90 4.13 6.79 -20.85
CA THR A 90 4.97 5.58 -20.76
C THR A 90 5.10 4.81 -22.07
N GLY A 91 4.28 5.13 -23.09
CA GLY A 91 4.30 4.47 -24.39
C GLY A 91 3.85 2.99 -24.36
N ARG A 92 3.20 2.55 -23.30
CA ARG A 92 2.69 1.17 -23.19
C ARG A 92 1.41 1.01 -24.02
N PRO A 93 1.15 -0.20 -24.61
CA PRO A 93 -0.07 -0.46 -25.40
C PRO A 93 -1.36 -0.16 -24.60
N THR A 94 -1.48 -0.67 -23.39
CA THR A 94 -2.40 -0.12 -22.38
C THR A 94 -1.61 0.87 -21.57
N PRO A 95 -2.00 2.16 -21.53
CA PRO A 95 -1.25 3.16 -20.80
C PRO A 95 -1.17 2.82 -19.29
N THR A 96 -0.02 3.13 -18.69
CA THR A 96 0.22 2.90 -17.25
C THR A 96 0.98 4.08 -16.66
N SER A 97 1.01 4.15 -15.33
CA SER A 97 2.04 4.95 -14.65
C SER A 97 3.43 4.35 -14.87
N GLY A 98 4.48 5.16 -14.64
CA GLY A 98 5.89 4.77 -14.81
C GLY A 98 6.58 4.36 -13.50
N ILE A 99 5.83 4.12 -12.43
CA ILE A 99 6.30 3.68 -11.12
C ILE A 99 5.45 2.50 -10.62
N SER A 100 5.89 1.85 -9.54
CA SER A 100 5.16 0.75 -8.92
C SER A 100 4.42 1.17 -7.63
N GLN A 101 3.89 0.22 -6.87
CA GLN A 101 3.28 0.37 -5.55
C GLN A 101 3.67 -0.81 -4.65
N PRO A 102 3.44 -0.75 -3.31
CA PRO A 102 3.87 -1.81 -2.40
C PRO A 102 3.33 -3.19 -2.82
N PRO A 103 4.20 -4.23 -2.86
CA PRO A 103 3.90 -5.53 -3.50
C PRO A 103 3.07 -6.46 -2.62
N VAL A 104 1.86 -6.08 -2.23
CA VAL A 104 0.98 -6.89 -1.38
C VAL A 104 0.32 -8.07 -2.10
N ALA A 105 0.39 -8.14 -3.44
CA ALA A 105 -0.35 -9.11 -4.23
C ALA A 105 0.01 -10.58 -3.91
N ALA A 106 1.28 -10.89 -3.60
CA ALA A 106 1.69 -12.25 -3.24
C ALA A 106 1.08 -12.68 -1.89
N THR A 107 1.03 -11.78 -0.92
CA THR A 107 0.39 -12.00 0.38
C THR A 107 -1.10 -12.30 0.21
N MET A 108 -1.81 -11.49 -0.58
CA MET A 108 -3.24 -11.70 -0.81
C MET A 108 -3.49 -12.97 -1.61
N ALA A 109 -2.69 -13.27 -2.65
CA ALA A 109 -2.81 -14.51 -3.43
C ALA A 109 -2.63 -15.76 -2.56
N ARG A 110 -1.66 -15.76 -1.61
CA ARG A 110 -1.48 -16.85 -0.66
C ARG A 110 -2.74 -17.05 0.22
N MET A 111 -3.26 -15.96 0.79
CA MET A 111 -4.44 -16.02 1.65
C MET A 111 -5.69 -16.50 0.89
N ILE A 112 -5.85 -16.06 -0.37
CA ILE A 112 -6.94 -16.50 -1.26
C ILE A 112 -6.80 -18.00 -1.57
N LEU A 113 -5.60 -18.48 -1.88
CA LEU A 113 -5.36 -19.91 -2.15
C LEU A 113 -5.58 -20.78 -0.90
N GLU A 114 -5.22 -20.30 0.28
CA GLU A 114 -5.48 -21.01 1.54
C GLU A 114 -6.97 -21.20 1.81
N ALA A 115 -7.79 -20.23 1.41
CA ALA A 115 -9.25 -20.31 1.53
C ALA A 115 -9.89 -21.27 0.50
N ASP A 116 -9.30 -21.38 -0.70
CA ASP A 116 -9.78 -22.30 -1.76
C ASP A 116 -8.61 -22.92 -2.54
N ARG A 117 -8.15 -24.07 -2.07
CA ARG A 117 -7.06 -24.85 -2.67
C ARG A 117 -7.35 -25.35 -4.10
N SER A 118 -8.61 -25.39 -4.53
CA SER A 118 -8.97 -25.80 -5.90
C SER A 118 -8.39 -24.87 -6.97
N LYS A 119 -8.02 -23.65 -6.59
CA LYS A 119 -7.45 -22.62 -7.47
C LYS A 119 -5.92 -22.71 -7.63
N ALA A 120 -5.28 -23.77 -7.13
CA ALA A 120 -3.82 -23.96 -7.25
C ALA A 120 -3.28 -23.81 -8.69
N PRO A 121 -3.95 -24.23 -9.77
CA PRO A 121 -3.47 -23.98 -11.14
C PRO A 121 -3.38 -22.50 -11.49
N ARG A 122 -4.32 -21.65 -11.00
CA ARG A 122 -4.28 -20.18 -11.22
C ARG A 122 -3.10 -19.56 -10.44
N ALA A 123 -2.91 -20.00 -9.19
CA ALA A 123 -1.77 -19.60 -8.37
C ALA A 123 -0.44 -19.96 -9.03
N ALA A 124 -0.29 -21.17 -9.54
CA ALA A 124 0.90 -21.64 -10.24
C ALA A 124 1.26 -20.75 -11.45
N ALA A 125 0.25 -20.32 -12.22
CA ALA A 125 0.45 -19.40 -13.35
C ALA A 125 0.83 -17.98 -12.91
N LEU A 126 0.47 -17.56 -11.69
CA LEU A 126 0.74 -16.23 -11.17
C LEU A 126 2.14 -16.11 -10.54
N VAL A 127 2.66 -17.19 -9.93
CA VAL A 127 3.96 -17.21 -9.22
C VAL A 127 5.09 -16.61 -10.04
N PRO A 128 5.39 -17.01 -11.29
CA PRO A 128 6.52 -16.46 -12.03
C PRO A 128 6.38 -14.95 -12.32
N LYS A 129 5.17 -14.43 -12.47
CA LYS A 129 4.90 -13.00 -12.67
C LYS A 129 5.19 -12.20 -11.40
N LEU A 130 4.73 -12.68 -10.25
CA LEU A 130 4.99 -12.06 -8.96
C LEU A 130 6.49 -12.11 -8.64
N ALA A 131 7.16 -13.24 -8.89
CA ALA A 131 8.60 -13.37 -8.72
C ALA A 131 9.39 -12.38 -9.60
N ALA A 132 8.98 -12.21 -10.85
CA ALA A 132 9.59 -11.22 -11.76
C ALA A 132 9.43 -9.79 -11.21
N TRP A 133 8.28 -9.47 -10.61
CA TRP A 133 8.04 -8.18 -9.97
C TRP A 133 8.89 -7.99 -8.71
N HIS A 134 9.03 -9.01 -7.84
CA HIS A 134 9.89 -8.94 -6.66
C HIS A 134 11.37 -8.78 -7.08
N ARG A 135 11.85 -9.51 -8.11
CA ARG A 135 13.18 -9.28 -8.69
C ARG A 135 13.37 -7.88 -9.25
N TRP A 136 12.31 -7.29 -9.81
CA TRP A 136 12.33 -5.89 -10.24
C TRP A 136 12.55 -4.95 -9.05
N TRP A 137 11.83 -5.12 -7.93
CA TRP A 137 12.04 -4.34 -6.72
C TRP A 137 13.48 -4.43 -6.23
N ILE A 138 14.05 -5.64 -6.17
CA ILE A 138 15.44 -5.86 -5.77
C ILE A 138 16.41 -5.10 -6.68
N ARG A 139 16.27 -5.25 -7.99
CA ARG A 139 17.17 -4.62 -8.97
C ARG A 139 17.01 -3.11 -9.05
N ALA A 140 15.77 -2.64 -9.10
CA ALA A 140 15.47 -1.25 -9.43
C ALA A 140 15.35 -0.32 -8.22
N ARG A 141 15.06 -0.85 -7.03
CA ARG A 141 14.76 -0.04 -5.84
C ARG A 141 15.59 -0.35 -4.62
N VAL A 142 16.14 -1.56 -4.48
CA VAL A 142 16.95 -1.87 -3.31
C VAL A 142 18.30 -1.16 -3.40
N ARG A 143 18.61 -0.34 -2.41
CA ARG A 143 19.89 0.32 -2.16
C ARG A 143 20.22 0.16 -0.68
N GLU A 144 21.48 -0.07 -0.36
CA GLU A 144 21.94 -0.34 1.01
C GLU A 144 21.13 -1.47 1.71
N GLY A 145 20.60 -2.43 0.93
CA GLY A 145 19.84 -3.59 1.41
C GLY A 145 18.37 -3.35 1.75
N VAL A 146 17.83 -2.15 1.52
CA VAL A 146 16.43 -1.78 1.77
C VAL A 146 15.80 -1.12 0.56
N VAL A 147 14.47 -1.07 0.52
CA VAL A 147 13.75 -0.42 -0.60
C VAL A 147 13.86 1.09 -0.49
N GLY A 148 14.52 1.71 -1.47
CA GLY A 148 14.49 3.16 -1.70
C GLY A 148 13.41 3.50 -2.73
N ILE A 149 12.38 4.24 -2.33
CA ILE A 149 11.35 4.71 -3.26
C ILE A 149 11.81 5.96 -3.99
N VAL A 150 11.44 6.09 -5.25
CA VAL A 150 11.80 7.22 -6.12
C VAL A 150 10.69 8.24 -6.27
N HIS A 151 9.54 7.99 -5.68
CA HIS A 151 8.37 8.85 -5.68
C HIS A 151 7.49 8.52 -4.47
N PRO A 152 6.92 9.49 -3.74
CA PRO A 152 6.01 9.23 -2.62
C PRO A 152 4.86 8.28 -2.97
N TRP A 153 4.32 8.33 -4.19
CA TRP A 153 3.26 7.42 -4.64
C TRP A 153 3.69 5.94 -4.72
N GLU A 154 4.99 5.63 -4.82
CA GLU A 154 5.47 4.23 -4.76
C GLU A 154 5.24 3.59 -3.39
N SER A 155 5.24 4.39 -2.31
CA SER A 155 4.93 3.90 -0.97
C SER A 155 3.43 3.72 -0.72
N GLY A 156 2.57 4.30 -1.57
CA GLY A 156 1.14 4.46 -1.32
C GLY A 156 0.78 5.43 -0.19
N ARG A 157 1.79 6.06 0.45
CA ARG A 157 1.66 6.98 1.60
C ARG A 157 2.01 8.42 1.18
N ASP A 158 1.28 8.95 0.22
CA ASP A 158 1.61 10.11 -0.61
C ASP A 158 2.23 11.30 0.11
N ASN A 159 1.60 11.82 1.16
CA ASN A 159 2.05 13.02 1.88
C ASN A 159 2.58 12.71 3.29
N ALA A 160 3.02 11.48 3.57
CA ALA A 160 3.59 11.15 4.85
C ALA A 160 4.79 12.06 5.17
N PHE A 161 5.02 12.32 6.46
CA PHE A 161 6.16 13.12 6.93
C PHE A 161 7.51 12.53 6.51
N ASP A 162 7.54 11.24 6.28
CA ASP A 162 8.69 10.48 5.80
C ASP A 162 9.38 11.11 4.58
N TRP A 163 8.60 11.81 3.76
CA TRP A 163 9.06 12.32 2.47
C TRP A 163 9.51 13.78 2.51
N ASP A 164 9.18 14.53 3.55
CA ASP A 164 9.36 15.99 3.60
C ASP A 164 10.84 16.39 3.37
N GLY A 165 11.78 15.69 4.00
CA GLY A 165 13.23 15.96 3.84
C GLY A 165 13.71 15.71 2.42
N GLY A 166 13.44 14.52 1.86
CA GLY A 166 13.81 14.19 0.48
C GLY A 166 13.11 15.06 -0.56
N MET A 167 11.83 15.38 -0.33
CA MET A 167 11.03 16.24 -1.21
C MET A 167 11.49 17.70 -1.19
N ALA A 168 12.13 18.16 -0.13
CA ALA A 168 12.69 19.52 -0.07
C ALA A 168 13.73 19.77 -1.17
N ASN A 169 14.39 18.71 -1.64
CA ASN A 169 15.41 18.78 -2.69
C ASN A 169 14.83 18.71 -4.12
N VAL A 170 13.52 18.48 -4.26
CA VAL A 170 12.86 18.41 -5.58
C VAL A 170 12.37 19.78 -5.99
N ASP A 171 12.88 20.30 -7.13
CA ASP A 171 12.40 21.55 -7.70
C ASP A 171 11.06 21.37 -8.43
N GLY A 172 9.99 21.87 -7.84
CA GLY A 172 8.63 21.86 -8.40
C GLY A 172 8.26 23.15 -9.19
N SER A 173 9.20 24.08 -9.41
CA SER A 173 8.89 25.42 -9.94
C SER A 173 8.44 25.43 -11.42
N ASN A 174 8.81 24.41 -12.20
CA ASN A 174 8.67 24.37 -13.66
C ASN A 174 7.69 23.31 -14.19
N VAL A 175 6.74 22.86 -13.38
CA VAL A 175 5.82 21.76 -13.78
C VAL A 175 4.71 22.18 -14.74
N GLY A 176 4.58 23.49 -15.00
CA GLY A 176 3.54 24.04 -15.87
C GLY A 176 2.17 24.18 -15.17
N ALA A 177 1.18 24.63 -15.94
CA ALA A 177 -0.17 24.75 -15.43
C ALA A 177 -0.92 23.41 -15.48
N TYR A 178 -1.64 23.07 -14.43
CA TYR A 178 -2.50 21.89 -14.34
C TYR A 178 -3.68 22.16 -13.41
N GLN A 179 -4.70 21.30 -13.50
CA GLN A 179 -5.85 21.35 -12.61
C GLN A 179 -5.99 20.01 -11.88
N ARG A 180 -5.95 20.03 -10.55
CA ARG A 180 -6.24 18.89 -9.71
C ARG A 180 -7.74 18.61 -9.70
N ARG A 181 -8.09 17.32 -9.68
CA ARG A 181 -9.49 16.86 -9.63
C ARG A 181 -9.83 16.27 -8.25
N ASP A 182 -8.85 15.74 -7.53
CA ASP A 182 -9.04 15.15 -6.20
C ASP A 182 -9.61 16.15 -5.17
N THR A 183 -9.23 17.44 -5.26
CA THR A 183 -9.72 18.51 -4.37
C THR A 183 -11.14 18.96 -4.66
N SER A 184 -11.77 18.50 -5.74
CA SER A 184 -13.18 18.80 -6.03
C SER A 184 -14.16 17.78 -5.40
N HIS A 185 -13.66 16.65 -4.93
CA HIS A 185 -14.45 15.56 -4.36
C HIS A 185 -14.25 15.39 -2.84
N VAL A 186 -13.14 15.90 -2.32
CA VAL A 186 -12.74 15.82 -0.91
C VAL A 186 -12.26 17.18 -0.45
N ASP A 187 -12.41 17.49 0.84
CA ASP A 187 -11.88 18.73 1.42
C ASP A 187 -10.39 18.88 1.13
N ALA A 188 -10.00 19.99 0.51
CA ALA A 188 -8.64 20.25 0.06
C ALA A 188 -7.62 20.23 1.22
N SER A 189 -8.03 20.56 2.45
CA SER A 189 -7.17 20.52 3.64
C SER A 189 -6.73 19.11 3.99
N MET A 190 -7.49 18.10 3.59
CA MET A 190 -7.19 16.69 3.82
C MET A 190 -6.19 16.10 2.79
N ARG A 191 -5.83 16.85 1.75
CA ARG A 191 -4.99 16.39 0.63
C ARG A 191 -3.61 17.08 0.64
N PRO A 192 -2.64 16.56 -0.14
CA PRO A 192 -1.36 17.24 -0.35
C PRO A 192 -1.56 18.69 -0.82
N THR A 193 -0.72 19.60 -0.33
CA THR A 193 -0.71 20.99 -0.77
C THR A 193 -0.32 21.12 -2.25
N LYS A 194 -0.54 22.30 -2.85
CA LYS A 194 -0.08 22.54 -4.23
C LYS A 194 1.44 22.38 -4.36
N ALA A 195 2.21 22.86 -3.40
CA ALA A 195 3.67 22.78 -3.43
C ALA A 195 4.19 21.32 -3.34
N GLU A 196 3.54 20.48 -2.52
CA GLU A 196 3.84 19.04 -2.49
C GLU A 196 3.50 18.41 -3.86
N TYR A 197 2.35 18.74 -4.43
CA TYR A 197 1.89 18.17 -5.70
C TYR A 197 2.76 18.62 -6.89
N ASP A 198 3.24 19.87 -6.90
CA ASP A 198 4.20 20.37 -7.90
C ASP A 198 5.48 19.51 -7.90
N ARG A 199 5.99 19.15 -6.73
CA ARG A 199 7.16 18.27 -6.60
C ARG A 199 6.88 16.84 -7.05
N TYR A 200 5.67 16.31 -6.84
CA TYR A 200 5.27 15.01 -7.39
C TYR A 200 5.31 15.05 -8.93
N LEU A 201 4.74 16.08 -9.54
CA LEU A 201 4.76 16.22 -10.99
C LEU A 201 6.16 16.43 -11.56
N ALA A 202 7.04 17.14 -10.85
CA ALA A 202 8.44 17.30 -11.26
C ALA A 202 9.14 15.93 -11.36
N GLN A 203 8.89 15.01 -10.42
CA GLN A 203 9.43 13.65 -10.47
C GLN A 203 8.84 12.84 -11.62
N VAL A 204 7.52 12.96 -11.89
CA VAL A 204 6.88 12.33 -13.05
C VAL A 204 7.51 12.83 -14.36
N GLN A 205 7.72 14.15 -14.48
CA GLN A 205 8.38 14.75 -15.65
C GLN A 205 9.83 14.30 -15.79
N TRP A 206 10.55 14.17 -14.67
CA TRP A 206 11.92 13.66 -14.68
C TRP A 206 11.96 12.22 -15.18
N GLY A 207 11.11 11.33 -14.66
CA GLY A 207 11.01 9.94 -15.09
C GLY A 207 10.67 9.83 -16.58
N LYS A 208 9.69 10.61 -17.05
CA LYS A 208 9.30 10.67 -18.47
C LYS A 208 10.45 11.13 -19.36
N ALA A 209 11.18 12.18 -18.98
CA ALA A 209 12.31 12.71 -19.73
C ALA A 209 13.46 11.70 -19.86
N HIS A 210 13.57 10.75 -18.92
CA HIS A 210 14.58 9.69 -18.93
C HIS A 210 14.01 8.33 -19.38
N GLY A 211 12.86 8.32 -20.07
CA GLY A 211 12.27 7.10 -20.67
C GLY A 211 11.85 6.06 -19.65
N TRP A 212 11.61 6.45 -18.41
CA TRP A 212 11.25 5.57 -17.31
C TRP A 212 12.29 4.47 -17.04
N ASP A 213 13.58 4.78 -17.21
CA ASP A 213 14.68 3.89 -16.79
C ASP A 213 14.66 3.74 -15.27
N GLN A 214 14.20 2.58 -14.79
CA GLN A 214 13.90 2.34 -13.39
C GLN A 214 15.15 2.34 -12.49
N VAL A 215 16.30 1.92 -13.01
CA VAL A 215 17.57 1.94 -12.28
C VAL A 215 18.10 3.37 -12.22
N LYS A 216 18.07 4.08 -13.34
CA LYS A 216 18.47 5.48 -13.40
C LYS A 216 17.63 6.38 -12.49
N MET A 217 16.32 6.12 -12.36
CA MET A 217 15.46 6.84 -11.42
C MET A 217 15.96 6.72 -9.98
N ALA A 218 16.41 5.54 -9.56
CA ALA A 218 16.97 5.33 -8.24
C ALA A 218 18.38 5.91 -8.09
N ASP A 219 19.22 5.83 -9.12
CA ASP A 219 20.62 6.24 -9.02
C ASP A 219 20.82 7.76 -9.19
N GLU A 220 20.08 8.39 -10.10
CA GLU A 220 20.26 9.79 -10.51
C GLU A 220 19.04 10.70 -10.24
N GLY A 221 17.86 10.13 -9.94
CA GLY A 221 16.63 10.89 -9.71
C GLY A 221 16.72 11.83 -8.51
N PRO A 222 15.90 12.88 -8.47
CA PRO A 222 15.99 13.93 -7.46
C PRO A 222 15.56 13.47 -6.05
N PHE A 223 14.89 12.32 -5.94
CA PHE A 223 14.36 11.78 -4.71
C PHE A 223 14.69 10.29 -4.58
N LEU A 224 15.20 9.89 -3.43
CA LEU A 224 15.39 8.49 -3.06
C LEU A 224 15.37 8.37 -1.54
N VAL A 225 14.31 7.80 -0.99
CA VAL A 225 14.14 7.62 0.45
C VAL A 225 13.92 6.14 0.76
N ALA A 226 14.74 5.58 1.65
CA ALA A 226 14.54 4.24 2.19
C ALA A 226 13.22 4.21 2.97
N ASP A 227 12.31 3.33 2.54
CA ASP A 227 10.98 3.19 3.13
C ASP A 227 10.86 1.90 3.94
N PRO A 228 10.76 1.98 5.27
CA PRO A 228 10.49 0.82 6.11
C PRO A 228 9.22 0.07 5.68
N GLY A 229 8.15 0.81 5.37
CA GLY A 229 6.85 0.22 5.03
C GLY A 229 6.92 -0.67 3.80
N THR A 230 7.43 -0.17 2.68
CA THR A 230 7.58 -0.96 1.45
C THR A 230 8.62 -2.08 1.62
N THR A 231 9.69 -1.85 2.40
CA THR A 231 10.68 -2.89 2.71
C THR A 231 10.03 -4.06 3.46
N PHE A 232 9.26 -3.79 4.51
CA PHE A 232 8.58 -4.84 5.29
C PHE A 232 7.51 -5.57 4.47
N ILE A 233 6.75 -4.84 3.66
CA ILE A 233 5.77 -5.46 2.74
C ILE A 233 6.49 -6.37 1.75
N LEU A 234 7.62 -5.96 1.17
CA LEU A 234 8.35 -6.79 0.20
C LEU A 234 8.95 -8.05 0.86
N ILE A 235 9.50 -7.94 2.07
CA ILE A 235 9.97 -9.11 2.84
C ILE A 235 8.81 -10.10 3.02
N ARG A 236 7.68 -9.64 3.54
CA ARG A 236 6.49 -10.47 3.72
C ARG A 236 5.99 -11.05 2.40
N ALA A 237 5.94 -10.26 1.35
CA ALA A 237 5.49 -10.71 0.04
C ALA A 237 6.42 -11.79 -0.54
N CYS A 238 7.72 -11.73 -0.30
CA CYS A 238 8.66 -12.78 -0.69
C CYS A 238 8.44 -14.07 0.09
N ASP A 239 8.26 -14.01 1.43
CA ASP A 239 7.92 -15.18 2.24
C ASP A 239 6.59 -15.81 1.77
N ASP A 240 5.58 -14.99 1.55
CA ASP A 240 4.26 -15.43 1.10
C ASP A 240 4.28 -15.98 -0.34
N LEU A 241 5.16 -15.45 -1.20
CA LEU A 241 5.36 -15.99 -2.55
C LEU A 241 5.98 -17.40 -2.51
N ALA A 242 6.97 -17.63 -1.64
CA ALA A 242 7.54 -18.95 -1.42
C ALA A 242 6.48 -19.94 -0.90
N ALA A 243 5.66 -19.52 0.06
CA ALA A 243 4.56 -20.33 0.57
C ALA A 243 3.46 -20.59 -0.49
N LEU A 244 3.14 -19.59 -1.31
CA LEU A 244 2.19 -19.70 -2.45
C LEU A 244 2.70 -20.72 -3.47
N ALA A 245 3.97 -20.63 -3.84
CA ALA A 245 4.62 -21.54 -4.79
C ALA A 245 4.60 -22.99 -4.28
N ALA A 246 4.97 -23.21 -3.02
CA ALA A 246 4.90 -24.52 -2.37
C ALA A 246 3.46 -25.07 -2.36
N ALA A 247 2.47 -24.23 -2.02
CA ALA A 247 1.06 -24.60 -2.02
C ALA A 247 0.50 -24.90 -3.41
N ALA A 248 1.06 -24.26 -4.44
CA ALA A 248 0.68 -24.45 -5.85
C ALA A 248 1.50 -25.58 -6.54
N GLY A 249 2.51 -26.15 -5.87
CA GLY A 249 3.35 -27.23 -6.39
C GLY A 249 4.34 -26.77 -7.46
N VAL A 250 4.83 -25.52 -7.40
CA VAL A 250 5.82 -24.95 -8.34
C VAL A 250 7.04 -24.41 -7.58
N ALA A 251 8.11 -24.06 -8.31
CA ALA A 251 9.30 -23.45 -7.73
C ALA A 251 9.01 -22.05 -7.19
N ASP A 252 9.70 -21.64 -6.13
CA ASP A 252 9.55 -20.33 -5.48
C ASP A 252 10.26 -19.18 -6.20
N GLU A 253 10.99 -19.50 -7.29
CA GLU A 253 11.67 -18.53 -8.15
C GLU A 253 12.69 -17.62 -7.41
N GLY A 254 13.26 -18.09 -6.29
CA GLY A 254 14.23 -17.38 -5.47
C GLY A 254 13.59 -16.41 -4.45
N ALA A 255 12.29 -16.55 -4.18
CA ALA A 255 11.57 -15.66 -3.27
C ALA A 255 12.14 -15.68 -1.84
N ALA A 256 12.48 -16.87 -1.31
CA ALA A 256 13.07 -16.97 0.03
C ALA A 256 14.43 -16.26 0.13
N GLU A 257 15.30 -16.36 -0.88
CA GLU A 257 16.58 -15.67 -0.92
C GLU A 257 16.45 -14.15 -0.96
N MET A 258 15.46 -13.66 -1.72
CA MET A 258 15.14 -12.23 -1.75
C MET A 258 14.72 -11.70 -0.37
N ALA A 259 13.89 -12.44 0.37
CA ALA A 259 13.49 -12.08 1.73
C ALA A 259 14.69 -11.99 2.67
N GLU A 260 15.60 -12.98 2.64
CA GLU A 260 16.80 -12.98 3.48
C GLU A 260 17.76 -11.83 3.14
N THR A 261 17.92 -11.51 1.87
CA THR A 261 18.71 -10.34 1.41
C THR A 261 18.20 -9.04 2.02
N LEU A 262 16.90 -8.83 1.98
CA LEU A 262 16.26 -7.63 2.56
C LEU A 262 16.38 -7.61 4.09
N ARG A 263 16.20 -8.74 4.77
CA ARG A 263 16.39 -8.83 6.23
C ARG A 263 17.82 -8.43 6.65
N GLY A 264 18.81 -8.84 5.86
CA GLY A 264 20.20 -8.47 6.07
C GLY A 264 20.46 -6.96 6.00
N GLY A 265 19.66 -6.21 5.25
CA GLY A 265 19.79 -4.77 5.07
C GLY A 265 19.06 -3.89 6.10
N LEU A 266 18.21 -4.47 6.97
CA LEU A 266 17.32 -3.70 7.85
C LEU A 266 18.03 -2.72 8.79
N GLY A 267 19.33 -2.95 9.09
CA GLY A 267 20.12 -2.00 9.88
C GLY A 267 20.16 -0.59 9.28
N THR A 268 20.02 -0.44 7.97
CA THR A 268 20.01 0.84 7.26
C THR A 268 18.87 1.77 7.68
N ILE A 269 17.72 1.20 8.07
CA ILE A 269 16.50 1.94 8.46
C ILE A 269 16.20 1.86 9.96
N TRP A 270 17.15 1.38 10.77
CA TRP A 270 17.03 1.43 12.22
C TRP A 270 17.59 2.75 12.75
N ASN A 271 16.71 3.63 13.23
CA ASN A 271 17.10 4.89 13.86
C ASN A 271 17.71 4.61 15.26
N PRO A 272 18.88 5.20 15.61
CA PRO A 272 19.47 5.05 16.94
C PRO A 272 18.55 5.41 18.12
N ASP A 273 17.50 6.20 17.88
CA ASP A 273 16.48 6.56 18.87
C ASP A 273 15.52 5.41 19.19
N GLY A 274 15.70 4.24 18.58
CA GLY A 274 15.02 3.00 18.96
C GLY A 274 13.72 2.72 18.17
N TYR A 275 13.65 3.10 16.91
CA TYR A 275 12.53 2.78 16.02
C TYR A 275 12.94 2.65 14.55
N TRP A 276 12.09 2.01 13.74
CA TRP A 276 12.23 1.95 12.29
C TRP A 276 11.85 3.30 11.69
N ASP A 277 12.74 3.89 10.90
CA ASP A 277 12.58 5.24 10.36
C ASP A 277 12.95 5.29 8.89
N SER A 278 12.29 6.14 8.15
CA SER A 278 12.65 6.44 6.77
C SER A 278 13.97 7.23 6.74
N ARG A 279 14.82 6.93 5.74
CA ARG A 279 16.12 7.55 5.62
C ARG A 279 16.34 8.06 4.21
N ASP A 280 16.64 9.33 4.06
CA ASP A 280 17.05 9.87 2.76
C ASP A 280 18.41 9.25 2.36
N LEU A 281 18.41 8.45 1.29
CA LEU A 281 19.60 7.74 0.82
C LEU A 281 20.59 8.64 0.05
N ARG A 282 20.19 9.88 -0.30
CA ARG A 282 21.09 10.88 -0.89
C ARG A 282 21.95 11.59 0.17
N THR A 283 21.35 11.85 1.32
CA THR A 283 22.00 12.60 2.41
C THR A 283 22.41 11.73 3.60
N GLY A 284 21.84 10.55 3.73
CA GLY A 284 22.04 9.66 4.87
C GLY A 284 21.25 10.07 6.12
N VAL A 285 20.37 11.07 6.03
CA VAL A 285 19.64 11.63 7.18
C VAL A 285 18.34 10.86 7.41
N PHE A 286 18.10 10.46 8.65
CA PHE A 286 16.81 9.92 9.09
C PHE A 286 15.74 11.02 9.17
N THR A 287 14.47 10.67 8.97
CA THR A 287 13.40 11.66 9.05
C THR A 287 13.12 12.10 10.49
N GLY A 288 13.44 11.27 11.47
CA GLY A 288 13.15 11.52 12.89
C GLY A 288 11.67 11.41 13.23
N ILE A 289 10.90 10.69 12.40
CA ILE A 289 9.44 10.56 12.54
C ILE A 289 9.05 9.09 12.63
N LEU A 290 8.43 8.73 13.75
CA LEU A 290 7.79 7.42 13.90
C LEU A 290 6.46 7.41 13.15
N SER A 291 6.46 6.80 11.97
CA SER A 291 5.35 6.79 11.02
C SER A 291 4.76 5.42 10.76
N ALA A 292 3.72 5.39 9.93
CA ALA A 292 3.01 4.19 9.52
C ALA A 292 3.92 3.09 8.98
N GLY A 293 5.02 3.43 8.28
CA GLY A 293 5.98 2.47 7.77
C GLY A 293 6.59 1.59 8.86
N ALA A 294 6.87 2.17 10.04
CA ALA A 294 7.43 1.47 11.19
C ALA A 294 6.49 0.40 11.77
N TRP A 295 5.19 0.65 11.74
CA TRP A 295 4.19 -0.28 12.30
C TRP A 295 4.08 -1.61 11.58
N LEU A 296 4.63 -1.72 10.37
CA LEU A 296 4.67 -2.97 9.60
C LEU A 296 5.86 -3.88 9.96
N CYS A 297 6.70 -3.51 10.93
CA CYS A 297 7.87 -4.32 11.29
C CYS A 297 7.49 -5.76 11.71
N TRP A 298 6.38 -5.94 12.41
CA TRP A 298 5.92 -7.29 12.79
C TRP A 298 5.47 -8.11 11.57
N LEU A 299 4.97 -7.48 10.51
CA LEU A 299 4.59 -8.17 9.28
C LEU A 299 5.79 -8.87 8.62
N ALA A 300 6.99 -8.30 8.77
CA ALA A 300 8.25 -8.83 8.25
C ALA A 300 9.04 -9.67 9.26
N GLY A 301 8.49 -9.91 10.47
CA GLY A 301 9.24 -10.57 11.55
C GLY A 301 10.38 -9.72 12.12
N ALA A 302 10.33 -8.40 11.93
CA ALA A 302 11.35 -7.43 12.37
C ALA A 302 10.95 -6.64 13.63
N GLY A 303 10.01 -7.16 14.42
CA GLY A 303 9.61 -6.58 15.70
C GLY A 303 10.77 -6.54 16.69
N ARG A 304 10.87 -5.46 17.47
CA ARG A 304 11.87 -5.28 18.53
C ARG A 304 11.21 -4.79 19.82
N PRO A 305 11.80 -5.02 21.00
CA PRO A 305 11.23 -4.55 22.28
C PRO A 305 10.98 -3.04 22.33
N GLU A 306 11.85 -2.24 21.69
CA GLU A 306 11.67 -0.79 21.58
C GLU A 306 10.39 -0.44 20.83
N MET A 307 10.09 -1.18 19.76
CA MET A 307 8.86 -0.99 18.98
C MET A 307 7.60 -1.33 19.78
N ASP A 308 7.69 -2.24 20.75
CA ASP A 308 6.55 -2.58 21.62
C ASP A 308 6.16 -1.41 22.52
N ALA A 309 7.13 -0.66 23.04
CA ALA A 309 6.86 0.56 23.82
C ALA A 309 6.21 1.66 22.96
N HIS A 310 6.69 1.82 21.73
CA HIS A 310 6.09 2.75 20.76
C HIS A 310 4.66 2.36 20.39
N LEU A 311 4.41 1.06 20.14
CA LEU A 311 3.07 0.52 19.87
C LEU A 311 2.11 0.82 21.02
N ALA A 312 2.50 0.51 22.25
CA ALA A 312 1.66 0.75 23.42
C ALA A 312 1.31 2.24 23.59
N ARG A 313 2.29 3.14 23.36
CA ARG A 313 2.07 4.60 23.39
C ARG A 313 1.11 5.05 22.30
N ALA A 314 1.28 4.60 21.05
CA ALA A 314 0.40 4.97 19.94
C ALA A 314 -1.04 4.48 20.17
N LEU A 315 -1.20 3.22 20.62
CA LEU A 315 -2.51 2.66 20.98
C LEU A 315 -3.20 3.41 22.12
N GLY A 316 -2.42 3.87 23.12
CA GLY A 316 -2.93 4.65 24.25
C GLY A 316 -3.25 6.10 23.91
N GLY A 317 -2.68 6.65 22.83
CA GLY A 317 -2.82 8.05 22.42
C GLY A 317 -4.03 8.35 21.54
N VAL A 318 -4.76 7.32 21.07
CA VAL A 318 -5.92 7.48 20.19
C VAL A 318 -7.08 6.60 20.65
N ARG A 319 -8.29 6.99 20.26
CA ARG A 319 -9.48 6.17 20.48
C ARG A 319 -9.53 4.96 19.54
N TYR A 320 -9.19 5.15 18.27
CA TYR A 320 -9.21 4.13 17.23
C TYR A 320 -7.81 3.92 16.65
N ALA A 321 -7.29 2.73 16.76
CA ALA A 321 -5.97 2.35 16.25
C ALA A 321 -6.02 2.10 14.71
N MET A 322 -4.94 2.19 13.98
CA MET A 322 -3.60 2.67 14.30
C MET A 322 -3.41 4.01 13.60
N PRO A 323 -2.93 5.06 14.28
CA PRO A 323 -2.64 6.32 13.62
C PRO A 323 -1.42 6.18 12.70
N THR A 324 -1.37 6.98 11.64
CA THR A 324 -0.26 6.94 10.65
C THR A 324 1.03 7.58 11.16
N VAL A 325 0.98 8.31 12.25
CA VAL A 325 2.16 8.84 12.95
C VAL A 325 1.93 8.81 14.47
N ASP A 326 2.99 8.96 15.25
CA ASP A 326 2.90 9.08 16.70
C ASP A 326 1.93 10.23 17.07
N PRO A 327 0.84 9.96 17.81
CA PRO A 327 -0.17 10.99 18.12
C PRO A 327 0.34 12.08 19.08
N THR A 328 1.52 11.90 19.70
CA THR A 328 2.15 12.93 20.52
C THR A 328 2.93 13.96 19.72
N LEU A 329 3.08 13.74 18.41
CA LEU A 329 3.80 14.65 17.52
C LEU A 329 3.04 15.99 17.41
N PRO A 330 3.68 17.15 17.59
CA PRO A 330 3.00 18.45 17.46
C PRO A 330 2.37 18.69 16.08
N ALA A 331 2.88 18.02 15.04
CA ALA A 331 2.38 18.11 13.68
C ALA A 331 1.31 17.05 13.34
N PHE A 332 0.89 16.23 14.33
CA PHE A 332 -0.19 15.26 14.13
C PHE A 332 -1.47 15.98 13.71
N ASP A 333 -2.05 15.53 12.58
CA ASP A 333 -3.31 16.03 12.06
C ASP A 333 -4.24 14.85 11.76
N ALA A 334 -5.23 14.66 12.63
CA ALA A 334 -6.13 13.51 12.64
C ALA A 334 -6.91 13.28 11.34
N ARG A 335 -6.94 14.27 10.41
CA ARG A 335 -7.71 14.21 9.15
C ARG A 335 -6.87 14.39 7.90
N ARG A 336 -5.57 14.70 8.03
CA ARG A 336 -4.71 15.02 6.89
C ARG A 336 -4.02 13.79 6.31
N TYR A 337 -4.74 13.01 5.55
CA TYR A 337 -4.29 11.90 4.69
C TYR A 337 -3.33 10.92 5.43
N TRP A 338 -2.00 11.01 5.24
CA TRP A 338 -1.00 10.16 5.91
C TRP A 338 -0.27 10.84 7.08
N ARG A 339 -0.85 11.93 7.66
CA ARG A 339 -0.25 12.71 8.76
C ARG A 339 -1.00 12.59 10.08
N GLY A 340 -1.80 11.53 10.26
CA GLY A 340 -2.54 11.28 11.49
C GLY A 340 -3.61 10.19 11.38
N PRO A 341 -4.45 10.15 10.31
CA PRO A 341 -5.58 9.24 10.17
C PRO A 341 -5.25 7.78 10.35
N THR A 342 -6.30 6.97 10.59
CA THR A 342 -6.23 5.50 10.58
C THR A 342 -6.85 4.93 9.30
N TRP A 343 -6.22 3.89 8.74
CA TRP A 343 -6.54 3.31 7.45
C TRP A 343 -6.93 1.83 7.61
N PRO A 344 -8.16 1.40 7.26
CA PRO A 344 -8.64 0.04 7.48
C PRO A 344 -7.74 -1.05 6.90
N PHE A 345 -7.28 -0.90 5.65
CA PHE A 345 -6.43 -1.90 5.01
C PHE A 345 -5.03 -1.98 5.63
N TYR A 346 -4.49 -0.85 6.08
CA TYR A 346 -3.19 -0.78 6.72
C TYR A 346 -3.23 -1.42 8.11
N ASN A 347 -4.33 -1.20 8.85
CA ASN A 347 -4.60 -1.88 10.13
C ASN A 347 -4.65 -3.40 9.96
N ALA A 348 -5.22 -3.91 8.86
CA ALA A 348 -5.24 -5.35 8.58
C ALA A 348 -3.82 -5.90 8.38
N LEU A 349 -2.94 -5.19 7.63
CA LEU A 349 -1.54 -5.61 7.47
C LEU A 349 -0.78 -5.60 8.79
N ILE A 350 -0.93 -4.55 9.60
CA ILE A 350 -0.30 -4.47 10.93
C ILE A 350 -0.80 -5.62 11.82
N ALA A 351 -2.12 -5.86 11.85
CA ALA A 351 -2.72 -6.91 12.67
C ALA A 351 -2.28 -8.32 12.24
N LEU A 352 -2.08 -8.57 10.95
CA LEU A 352 -1.50 -9.83 10.46
C LEU A 352 -0.11 -10.05 11.08
N GLY A 353 0.76 -9.04 11.03
CA GLY A 353 2.10 -9.12 11.59
C GLY A 353 2.09 -9.26 13.13
N LEU A 354 1.26 -8.51 13.83
CA LEU A 354 1.11 -8.59 15.29
C LEU A 354 0.67 -9.99 15.73
N ARG A 355 -0.28 -10.60 15.00
CA ARG A 355 -0.73 -11.96 15.29
C ARG A 355 0.39 -12.99 15.11
N ASP A 356 1.14 -12.89 14.02
CA ASP A 356 2.29 -13.77 13.75
C ASP A 356 3.39 -13.61 14.81
N ALA A 357 3.52 -12.41 15.40
CA ALA A 357 4.44 -12.10 16.51
C ALA A 357 3.88 -12.48 17.90
N GLY A 358 2.71 -13.13 17.99
CA GLY A 358 2.09 -13.52 19.27
C GLY A 358 1.41 -12.38 20.03
N LYS A 359 1.23 -11.20 19.42
CA LYS A 359 0.58 -10.01 19.99
C LYS A 359 -0.92 -10.00 19.65
N ALA A 360 -1.62 -11.03 20.11
CA ALA A 360 -3.02 -11.27 19.73
C ALA A 360 -3.96 -10.16 20.28
N ALA A 361 -3.68 -9.60 21.45
CA ALA A 361 -4.51 -8.56 22.05
C ALA A 361 -4.46 -7.25 21.26
N GLU A 362 -3.27 -6.85 20.82
CA GLU A 362 -3.07 -5.66 19.99
C GLU A 362 -3.66 -5.85 18.59
N ALA A 363 -3.49 -7.02 17.99
CA ALA A 363 -4.11 -7.36 16.70
C ALA A 363 -5.65 -7.32 16.79
N GLU A 364 -6.24 -7.85 17.86
CA GLU A 364 -7.68 -7.81 18.10
C GLU A 364 -8.17 -6.38 18.35
N ARG A 365 -7.40 -5.55 19.06
CA ARG A 365 -7.72 -4.14 19.23
C ARG A 365 -7.85 -3.43 17.88
N LEU A 366 -6.90 -3.64 16.96
CA LEU A 366 -6.97 -3.06 15.61
C LEU A 366 -8.22 -3.52 14.86
N ARG A 367 -8.55 -4.81 14.97
CA ARG A 367 -9.72 -5.38 14.30
C ARG A 367 -11.04 -4.80 14.84
N VAL A 368 -11.17 -4.71 16.16
CA VAL A 368 -12.37 -4.17 16.83
C VAL A 368 -12.54 -2.68 16.50
N ASP A 369 -11.48 -1.90 16.66
CA ASP A 369 -11.51 -0.46 16.36
C ASP A 369 -11.88 -0.19 14.90
N THR A 370 -11.30 -0.94 13.95
CA THR A 370 -11.62 -0.82 12.52
C THR A 370 -13.08 -1.22 12.24
N ALA A 371 -13.57 -2.26 12.92
CA ALA A 371 -14.97 -2.66 12.80
C ALA A 371 -15.93 -1.58 13.31
N ASP A 372 -15.59 -0.92 14.41
CA ASP A 372 -16.42 0.15 14.99
C ASP A 372 -16.42 1.40 14.11
N LEU A 373 -15.28 1.76 13.51
CA LEU A 373 -15.19 2.84 12.51
C LEU A 373 -16.13 2.58 11.33
N ILE A 374 -16.11 1.36 10.78
CA ILE A 374 -16.98 0.98 9.65
C ILE A 374 -18.44 0.93 10.06
N ARG A 375 -18.76 0.43 11.26
CA ARG A 375 -20.15 0.42 11.79
C ARG A 375 -20.71 1.82 11.98
N GLY A 376 -19.89 2.76 12.45
CA GLY A 376 -20.29 4.14 12.71
C GLY A 376 -20.29 5.01 11.47
N GLY A 377 -19.25 4.92 10.63
CA GLY A 377 -19.02 5.83 9.50
C GLY A 377 -19.38 5.23 8.14
N GLY A 378 -19.37 3.91 7.99
CA GLY A 378 -19.53 3.24 6.69
C GLY A 378 -18.19 2.97 6.01
N PHE A 379 -18.20 2.78 4.69
CA PHE A 379 -17.05 2.34 3.90
C PHE A 379 -16.32 3.54 3.29
N TYR A 380 -15.54 4.23 4.10
CA TYR A 380 -14.72 5.37 3.67
C TYR A 380 -13.24 4.99 3.48
N GLU A 381 -12.49 5.85 2.82
CA GLU A 381 -11.07 5.65 2.49
C GLU A 381 -10.22 5.50 3.77
N TYR A 382 -10.40 6.40 4.72
CA TYR A 382 -9.74 6.43 6.02
C TYR A 382 -10.60 7.16 7.06
N PHE A 383 -10.12 7.24 8.31
CA PHE A 383 -10.89 7.79 9.42
C PHE A 383 -10.00 8.61 10.36
N ASP A 384 -10.62 9.57 11.03
CA ASP A 384 -10.03 10.28 12.16
C ASP A 384 -9.87 9.30 13.35
N PRO A 385 -8.65 9.04 13.86
CA PRO A 385 -8.43 8.09 14.94
C PRO A 385 -8.90 8.59 16.31
N THR A 386 -9.24 9.87 16.45
CA THR A 386 -9.66 10.49 17.72
C THR A 386 -11.15 10.40 17.97
N ASP A 387 -11.96 10.61 16.93
CA ASP A 387 -13.42 10.64 17.05
C ASP A 387 -14.18 9.70 16.11
N GLY A 388 -13.46 9.07 15.15
CA GLY A 388 -14.04 8.15 14.16
C GLY A 388 -14.71 8.85 12.96
N THR A 389 -14.53 10.15 12.78
CA THR A 389 -15.06 10.87 11.62
C THR A 389 -14.56 10.24 10.31
N PRO A 390 -15.46 9.87 9.37
CA PRO A 390 -15.07 9.34 8.07
C PRO A 390 -14.38 10.40 7.22
N CYS A 391 -13.33 10.01 6.50
CA CYS A 391 -12.50 10.89 5.68
C CYS A 391 -12.21 10.26 4.31
N GLY A 392 -11.85 11.09 3.33
CA GLY A 392 -11.51 10.65 1.98
C GLY A 392 -12.70 10.21 1.15
N GLY A 393 -12.50 9.30 0.20
CA GLY A 393 -13.52 8.76 -0.69
C GLY A 393 -14.53 7.86 0.02
N LYS A 394 -15.78 7.92 -0.40
CA LYS A 394 -16.87 7.08 0.09
C LYS A 394 -17.02 5.82 -0.76
N ASP A 395 -17.69 4.79 -0.19
CA ASP A 395 -17.92 3.50 -0.82
C ASP A 395 -16.64 2.90 -1.39
N PHE A 396 -15.62 2.88 -0.53
CA PHE A 396 -14.24 2.54 -0.88
C PHE A 396 -14.02 1.03 -0.90
N THR A 397 -13.46 0.53 -2.00
CA THR A 397 -13.27 -0.89 -2.29
C THR A 397 -12.46 -1.61 -1.23
N TRP A 398 -11.29 -1.08 -0.82
CA TRP A 398 -10.47 -1.76 0.19
C TRP A 398 -11.15 -1.85 1.56
N THR A 399 -11.90 -0.82 1.98
CA THR A 399 -12.62 -0.87 3.26
C THR A 399 -13.72 -1.93 3.24
N ALA A 400 -14.43 -2.06 2.09
CA ALA A 400 -15.41 -3.12 1.90
C ALA A 400 -14.75 -4.52 1.88
N ALA A 401 -13.60 -4.65 1.22
CA ALA A 401 -12.80 -5.88 1.20
C ALA A 401 -12.33 -6.29 2.60
N ILE A 402 -11.78 -5.35 3.37
CA ILE A 402 -11.33 -5.57 4.75
C ILE A 402 -12.47 -5.99 5.67
N TRP A 403 -13.65 -5.39 5.49
CA TRP A 403 -14.84 -5.84 6.24
C TRP A 403 -15.15 -7.31 6.01
N LEU A 404 -15.19 -7.74 4.75
CA LEU A 404 -15.54 -9.12 4.40
C LEU A 404 -14.42 -10.12 4.74
N ALA A 405 -13.19 -9.82 4.35
CA ALA A 405 -12.11 -10.80 4.39
C ALA A 405 -11.38 -10.86 5.73
N TRP A 406 -11.32 -9.77 6.49
CA TRP A 406 -10.59 -9.73 7.76
C TRP A 406 -11.51 -9.59 8.97
N ILE A 407 -12.41 -8.61 8.99
CA ILE A 407 -13.23 -8.32 10.17
C ILE A 407 -14.24 -9.47 10.42
N ARG A 408 -14.93 -9.91 9.37
CA ARG A 408 -15.91 -10.98 9.45
C ARG A 408 -15.30 -12.36 9.69
N SER A 409 -14.16 -12.65 9.08
CA SER A 409 -13.48 -13.95 9.26
C SER A 409 -12.91 -14.14 10.67
N GLY A 410 -12.53 -13.07 11.36
CA GLY A 410 -12.07 -13.10 12.75
C GLY A 410 -13.20 -13.42 13.75
N ALA A 411 -14.42 -13.00 13.46
CA ALA A 411 -15.57 -13.23 14.36
C ALA A 411 -16.05 -14.69 14.47
N GLY A 412 -15.54 -15.60 13.65
CA GLY A 412 -15.93 -17.01 13.63
C GLY A 412 -14.90 -18.00 14.14
N ARG A 413 -13.74 -17.54 14.62
CA ARG A 413 -12.66 -18.43 15.12
C ARG A 413 -12.58 -18.50 16.65
N ASP A 414 -13.37 -17.71 17.36
CA ASP A 414 -13.46 -17.68 18.83
C ASP A 414 -14.79 -18.26 19.36
N ALA A 415 -15.54 -19.03 18.53
CA ALA A 415 -16.77 -19.70 18.93
C ALA A 415 -16.59 -21.23 18.97
#